data_626b23708fa4cf60c582d3b063005cc8
#
_entry.id   626b23708fa4cf60c582d3b063005cc8
#
_cell.length_a   1.000
_cell.length_b   1.000
_cell.length_c   1.000
_cell.angle_alpha   90.00
_cell.angle_beta   90.00
_cell.angle_gamma   90.00
#
_symmetry.space_group_name_H-M   'P 1'
#
loop_
_entity.id
_entity.type
_entity.pdbx_description
1 polymer ?
#
loop_
_entity_poly.entity_id
_entity_poly.type
_entity_poly.pdbx_seq_one_letter_code
_entity_poly.pdbx_strand_id
1 'polypeptide(L)'
;VEKQFAESRNYERSRSGEPQKTGNLVYALFAHDTSRALDPQGHIHAVVANLTRDPKGTWKALWNGEIWKNNTTIGQFYHAAFRAQLQKLGYETEAAGKHGSFEIKGVPAEVIKAFSTRANEIEAKIAETGATSLATKKQITLYTRDPKLVPEDRGTLVEGWQQRAAELGFDGKALVAEAKARAEVQARPTFRETATAAIGEVATRINAALRTPSPLAVSGAAALFLPAETIKAQHATASAIRHLSEREAAFSPQAILASALGFQIKGLEGGAVVQRIGELVREGHLIPGKSDRLDGHVDLVTTPAALAMEQRILDTIDRGHGAGRAFMPPETAMARLQEAARELGRERAGVDTWQLNEGQLAAGVAIL
;
A
#
# COMPACT_ATOMS: atom_id res chain seq x y z
N VAL A 1 3.22 0.10 -12.90
CA VAL A 1 4.27 -0.72 -12.25
C VAL A 1 5.64 -0.41 -12.84
N GLU A 2 5.84 -0.58 -14.15
CA GLU A 2 7.13 -0.42 -14.83
C GLU A 2 7.84 0.88 -14.48
N LYS A 3 7.19 2.03 -14.67
CA LYS A 3 7.77 3.36 -14.43
C LYS A 3 8.19 3.61 -12.98
N GLN A 4 7.60 2.91 -12.03
CA GLN A 4 7.81 3.16 -10.60
C GLN A 4 8.77 2.16 -9.95
N PHE A 5 8.78 0.90 -10.42
CA PHE A 5 9.41 -0.22 -9.72
C PHE A 5 10.44 -0.99 -10.56
N ALA A 6 10.56 -0.71 -11.88
CA ALA A 6 11.54 -1.40 -12.71
C ALA A 6 12.92 -0.76 -12.54
N GLU A 7 13.89 -1.57 -12.10
CA GLU A 7 15.27 -1.16 -11.86
C GLU A 7 16.25 -2.18 -12.44
N SER A 8 17.40 -1.72 -12.87
CA SER A 8 18.51 -2.57 -13.32
C SER A 8 19.50 -2.83 -12.20
N ARG A 9 20.10 -4.02 -12.21
CA ARG A 9 21.30 -4.28 -11.42
C ARG A 9 22.47 -3.52 -12.04
N ASN A 10 23.21 -2.80 -11.19
CA ASN A 10 24.45 -2.16 -11.55
C ASN A 10 25.60 -2.80 -10.75
N TYR A 11 26.75 -2.96 -11.42
CA TYR A 11 27.98 -3.40 -10.79
C TYR A 11 29.05 -2.36 -11.08
N GLU A 12 29.66 -1.85 -10.02
CA GLU A 12 30.81 -0.97 -10.09
C GLU A 12 32.04 -1.71 -9.59
N ARG A 13 33.03 -1.93 -10.48
CA ARG A 13 34.30 -2.61 -10.14
C ARG A 13 34.11 -3.92 -9.35
N SER A 14 33.22 -4.79 -9.82
CA SER A 14 32.89 -6.07 -9.19
C SER A 14 32.14 -5.99 -7.85
N ARG A 15 31.67 -4.83 -7.47
CA ARG A 15 30.78 -4.63 -6.31
C ARG A 15 29.36 -4.30 -6.75
N SER A 16 28.39 -4.65 -5.92
CA SER A 16 27.00 -4.25 -6.14
C SER A 16 26.89 -2.73 -6.07
N GLY A 17 26.57 -2.10 -7.20
CA GLY A 17 26.30 -0.67 -7.28
C GLY A 17 24.83 -0.35 -7.02
N GLU A 18 24.50 0.92 -6.91
CA GLU A 18 23.12 1.39 -6.71
C GLU A 18 22.24 0.99 -7.90
N PRO A 19 21.04 0.36 -7.66
CA PRO A 19 20.11 0.05 -8.73
C PRO A 19 19.65 1.32 -9.46
N GLN A 20 19.44 1.21 -10.78
CA GLN A 20 19.03 2.33 -11.61
C GLN A 20 17.62 2.10 -12.16
N LYS A 21 16.73 3.08 -12.00
CA LYS A 21 15.37 3.03 -12.59
C LYS A 21 15.46 2.97 -14.11
N THR A 22 14.75 2.01 -14.68
CA THR A 22 14.74 1.75 -16.12
C THR A 22 13.37 2.04 -16.75
N GLY A 23 12.30 1.93 -15.98
CA GLY A 23 10.95 2.25 -16.42
C GLY A 23 10.35 1.24 -17.41
N ASN A 24 10.96 0.06 -17.58
CA ASN A 24 10.45 -0.98 -18.46
C ASN A 24 10.62 -2.38 -17.87
N LEU A 25 9.70 -3.26 -18.20
CA LEU A 25 9.72 -4.69 -17.88
C LEU A 25 9.46 -5.50 -19.15
N VAL A 26 10.02 -6.69 -19.22
CA VAL A 26 9.66 -7.69 -20.22
C VAL A 26 8.84 -8.76 -19.53
N TYR A 27 7.60 -8.97 -19.95
CA TYR A 27 6.70 -9.91 -19.28
C TYR A 27 5.74 -10.58 -20.27
N ALA A 28 5.25 -11.75 -19.86
CA ALA A 28 4.17 -12.46 -20.51
C ALA A 28 2.97 -12.58 -19.56
N LEU A 29 1.77 -12.48 -20.09
CA LEU A 29 0.51 -12.58 -19.34
C LEU A 29 -0.20 -13.87 -19.70
N PHE A 30 -0.60 -14.65 -18.70
CA PHE A 30 -1.34 -15.89 -18.85
C PHE A 30 -2.64 -15.79 -18.05
N ALA A 31 -3.78 -15.77 -18.76
CA ALA A 31 -5.09 -15.74 -18.13
C ALA A 31 -5.51 -17.15 -17.66
N HIS A 32 -6.00 -17.21 -16.46
CA HIS A 32 -6.58 -18.41 -15.86
C HIS A 32 -7.94 -18.05 -15.25
N ASP A 33 -8.83 -19.00 -15.18
CA ASP A 33 -10.19 -18.81 -14.68
C ASP A 33 -10.58 -19.75 -13.54
N THR A 34 -9.66 -20.61 -13.13
CA THR A 34 -9.88 -21.59 -12.07
C THR A 34 -8.85 -21.46 -10.96
N SER A 35 -9.30 -21.66 -9.72
CA SER A 35 -8.40 -21.93 -8.60
C SER A 35 -7.76 -23.33 -8.73
N ARG A 36 -6.84 -23.65 -7.81
CA ARG A 36 -6.25 -25.00 -7.73
C ARG A 36 -7.29 -26.08 -7.40
N ALA A 37 -8.34 -25.72 -6.67
CA ALA A 37 -9.47 -26.59 -6.31
C ALA A 37 -10.61 -26.52 -7.32
N LEU A 38 -10.40 -25.96 -8.50
CA LEU A 38 -11.38 -25.78 -9.57
C LEU A 38 -12.55 -24.85 -9.22
N ASP A 39 -12.40 -23.97 -8.21
CA ASP A 39 -13.37 -22.88 -8.03
C ASP A 39 -13.25 -21.85 -9.16
N PRO A 40 -14.33 -21.11 -9.50
CA PRO A 40 -14.27 -20.03 -10.48
C PRO A 40 -13.44 -18.87 -9.92
N GLN A 41 -12.23 -18.73 -10.43
CA GLN A 41 -11.28 -17.69 -10.03
C GLN A 41 -10.56 -17.13 -11.24
N GLY A 42 -11.10 -16.06 -11.82
CA GLY A 42 -10.44 -15.34 -12.90
C GLY A 42 -9.21 -14.62 -12.39
N HIS A 43 -8.03 -14.96 -12.91
CA HIS A 43 -6.77 -14.31 -12.55
C HIS A 43 -5.75 -14.35 -13.69
N ILE A 44 -4.74 -13.50 -13.60
CA ILE A 44 -3.67 -13.39 -14.59
C ILE A 44 -2.33 -13.63 -13.92
N HIS A 45 -1.55 -14.57 -14.42
CA HIS A 45 -0.14 -14.69 -14.09
C HIS A 45 0.68 -13.75 -14.96
N ALA A 46 1.38 -12.81 -14.35
CA ALA A 46 2.37 -11.99 -15.02
C ALA A 46 3.77 -12.60 -14.76
N VAL A 47 4.34 -13.21 -15.76
CA VAL A 47 5.71 -13.78 -15.69
C VAL A 47 6.67 -12.73 -16.18
N VAL A 48 7.43 -12.13 -15.26
CA VAL A 48 8.40 -11.07 -15.55
C VAL A 48 9.77 -11.69 -15.79
N ALA A 49 10.38 -11.38 -16.93
CA ALA A 49 11.72 -11.81 -17.26
C ALA A 49 12.77 -11.08 -16.40
N ASN A 50 13.84 -11.77 -16.02
CA ASN A 50 14.93 -11.18 -15.25
C ASN A 50 15.83 -10.28 -16.12
N LEU A 51 15.23 -9.39 -16.90
CA LEU A 51 15.94 -8.42 -17.75
C LEU A 51 15.15 -7.13 -17.90
N THR A 52 15.89 -6.04 -18.09
CA THR A 52 15.36 -4.70 -18.31
C THR A 52 16.34 -3.91 -19.17
N ARG A 53 15.89 -2.82 -19.76
CA ARG A 53 16.72 -1.97 -20.62
C ARG A 53 17.02 -0.67 -19.91
N ASP A 54 18.30 -0.36 -19.71
CA ASP A 54 18.72 0.87 -19.07
C ASP A 54 18.46 2.11 -19.97
N PRO A 55 18.56 3.34 -19.44
CA PRO A 55 18.35 4.56 -20.23
C PRO A 55 19.32 4.72 -21.40
N LYS A 56 20.46 4.03 -21.39
CA LYS A 56 21.44 4.01 -22.50
C LYS A 56 21.10 2.96 -23.55
N GLY A 57 20.02 2.20 -23.37
CA GLY A 57 19.57 1.17 -24.30
C GLY A 57 20.21 -0.21 -24.11
N THR A 58 21.02 -0.39 -23.07
CA THR A 58 21.71 -1.66 -22.79
C THR A 58 20.81 -2.59 -21.98
N TRP A 59 20.78 -3.87 -22.35
CA TRP A 59 20.09 -4.90 -21.58
C TRP A 59 20.88 -5.29 -20.35
N LYS A 60 20.21 -5.31 -19.21
CA LYS A 60 20.77 -5.63 -17.89
C LYS A 60 19.86 -6.57 -17.13
N ALA A 61 20.39 -7.24 -16.13
CA ALA A 61 19.56 -8.00 -15.18
C ALA A 61 18.64 -7.06 -14.40
N LEU A 62 17.38 -7.48 -14.22
CA LEU A 62 16.40 -6.78 -13.42
C LEU A 62 16.79 -6.85 -11.93
N TRP A 63 16.71 -5.72 -11.24
CA TRP A 63 16.72 -5.67 -9.78
C TRP A 63 15.28 -5.69 -9.29
N ASN A 64 14.84 -6.79 -8.71
CA ASN A 64 13.45 -6.98 -8.30
C ASN A 64 13.16 -6.62 -6.84
N GLY A 65 14.13 -6.04 -6.13
CA GLY A 65 13.99 -5.67 -4.72
C GLY A 65 12.81 -4.73 -4.47
N GLU A 66 12.67 -3.68 -5.27
CA GLU A 66 11.57 -2.73 -5.15
C GLU A 66 10.20 -3.35 -5.50
N ILE A 67 10.14 -4.28 -6.44
CA ILE A 67 8.90 -5.02 -6.74
C ILE A 67 8.47 -5.85 -5.54
N TRP A 68 9.41 -6.54 -4.88
CA TRP A 68 9.14 -7.34 -3.68
C TRP A 68 8.76 -6.49 -2.47
N LYS A 69 9.48 -5.43 -2.20
CA LYS A 69 9.20 -4.51 -1.08
C LYS A 69 7.83 -3.85 -1.22
N ASN A 70 7.42 -3.54 -2.44
CA ASN A 70 6.19 -2.81 -2.74
C ASN A 70 5.04 -3.70 -3.27
N ASN A 71 5.08 -5.02 -3.07
CA ASN A 71 4.07 -5.94 -3.61
C ASN A 71 2.63 -5.56 -3.18
N THR A 72 2.45 -5.12 -1.95
CA THR A 72 1.16 -4.65 -1.43
C THR A 72 0.68 -3.39 -2.17
N THR A 73 1.56 -2.42 -2.40
CA THR A 73 1.25 -1.19 -3.15
C THR A 73 0.91 -1.51 -4.61
N ILE A 74 1.65 -2.44 -5.22
CA ILE A 74 1.37 -2.93 -6.58
C ILE A 74 -0.01 -3.60 -6.63
N GLY A 75 -0.35 -4.40 -5.61
CA GLY A 75 -1.67 -5.01 -5.45
C GLY A 75 -2.78 -3.96 -5.32
N GLN A 76 -2.58 -2.92 -4.52
CA GLN A 76 -3.55 -1.82 -4.39
C GLN A 76 -3.75 -1.05 -5.71
N PHE A 77 -2.67 -0.83 -6.45
CA PHE A 77 -2.74 -0.21 -7.78
C PHE A 77 -3.54 -1.07 -8.75
N TYR A 78 -3.30 -2.39 -8.74
CA TYR A 78 -4.07 -3.34 -9.54
C TYR A 78 -5.55 -3.33 -9.14
N HIS A 79 -5.88 -3.42 -7.85
CA HIS A 79 -7.26 -3.41 -7.37
C HIS A 79 -7.99 -2.12 -7.76
N ALA A 80 -7.34 -0.96 -7.65
CA ALA A 80 -7.93 0.32 -8.06
C ALA A 80 -8.24 0.34 -9.56
N ALA A 81 -7.29 -0.09 -10.41
CA ALA A 81 -7.47 -0.16 -11.85
C ALA A 81 -8.55 -1.18 -12.24
N PHE A 82 -8.52 -2.36 -11.65
CA PHE A 82 -9.49 -3.43 -11.91
C PHE A 82 -10.92 -3.00 -11.51
N ARG A 83 -11.06 -2.41 -10.33
CA ARG A 83 -12.34 -1.85 -9.88
C ARG A 83 -12.88 -0.80 -10.85
N ALA A 84 -12.02 0.11 -11.32
CA ALA A 84 -12.42 1.13 -12.27
C ALA A 84 -12.92 0.52 -13.61
N GLN A 85 -12.28 -0.56 -14.09
CA GLN A 85 -12.74 -1.26 -15.29
C GLN A 85 -14.08 -1.98 -15.07
N LEU A 86 -14.26 -2.66 -13.94
CA LEU A 86 -15.54 -3.28 -13.59
C LEU A 86 -16.68 -2.24 -13.52
N GLN A 87 -16.41 -1.08 -12.94
CA GLN A 87 -17.38 0.02 -12.89
C GLN A 87 -17.74 0.55 -14.29
N LYS A 88 -16.77 0.64 -15.21
CA LYS A 88 -17.02 0.96 -16.63
C LYS A 88 -17.88 -0.10 -17.34
N LEU A 89 -17.75 -1.37 -16.93
CA LEU A 89 -18.59 -2.47 -17.41
C LEU A 89 -19.97 -2.52 -16.72
N GLY A 90 -20.29 -1.54 -15.87
CA GLY A 90 -21.57 -1.43 -15.18
C GLY A 90 -21.71 -2.19 -13.89
N TYR A 91 -20.66 -2.87 -13.41
CA TYR A 91 -20.69 -3.50 -12.11
C TYR A 91 -20.58 -2.46 -10.98
N GLU A 92 -21.37 -2.64 -9.95
CA GLU A 92 -21.18 -1.92 -8.69
C GLU A 92 -20.20 -2.69 -7.80
N THR A 93 -19.40 -1.95 -7.04
CA THR A 93 -18.38 -2.53 -6.17
C THR A 93 -18.48 -1.94 -4.77
N GLU A 94 -18.19 -2.75 -3.77
CA GLU A 94 -18.11 -2.33 -2.37
C GLU A 94 -16.75 -2.68 -1.78
N ALA A 95 -16.32 -1.91 -0.79
CA ALA A 95 -15.04 -2.12 -0.14
C ALA A 95 -15.08 -3.40 0.70
N ALA A 96 -14.06 -4.26 0.55
CA ALA A 96 -13.94 -5.50 1.29
C ALA A 96 -12.49 -5.72 1.75
N GLY A 97 -12.32 -6.01 3.03
CA GLY A 97 -11.01 -6.33 3.59
C GLY A 97 -10.04 -5.14 3.64
N LYS A 98 -8.75 -5.42 3.39
CA LYS A 98 -7.64 -4.46 3.48
C LYS A 98 -7.01 -4.23 2.10
N HIS A 99 -6.15 -3.22 2.02
CA HIS A 99 -5.30 -2.96 0.86
C HIS A 99 -6.07 -2.73 -0.45
N GLY A 100 -7.21 -2.03 -0.39
CA GLY A 100 -7.99 -1.69 -1.58
C GLY A 100 -8.78 -2.85 -2.17
N SER A 101 -8.87 -3.99 -1.49
CA SER A 101 -9.71 -5.11 -1.89
C SER A 101 -11.18 -4.69 -1.94
N PHE A 102 -11.93 -5.29 -2.84
CA PHE A 102 -13.34 -4.99 -3.04
C PHE A 102 -14.09 -6.24 -3.50
N GLU A 103 -15.39 -6.22 -3.36
CA GLU A 103 -16.30 -7.24 -3.87
C GLU A 103 -17.28 -6.63 -4.88
N ILE A 104 -17.83 -7.47 -5.75
CA ILE A 104 -18.88 -7.06 -6.67
C ILE A 104 -20.18 -7.10 -5.88
N LYS A 105 -20.86 -5.95 -5.80
CA LYS A 105 -22.14 -5.82 -5.12
C LYS A 105 -23.21 -6.69 -5.79
N GLY A 106 -23.97 -7.42 -4.98
CA GLY A 106 -25.00 -8.34 -5.44
C GLY A 106 -24.53 -9.80 -5.52
N VAL A 107 -23.26 -10.10 -5.20
CA VAL A 107 -22.80 -11.47 -4.99
C VAL A 107 -22.92 -11.80 -3.49
N PRO A 108 -23.79 -12.75 -3.07
CA PRO A 108 -23.95 -13.08 -1.65
C PRO A 108 -22.68 -13.67 -1.01
N ALA A 109 -22.44 -13.35 0.26
CA ALA A 109 -21.28 -13.85 1.00
C ALA A 109 -21.21 -15.39 1.05
N GLU A 110 -22.36 -16.05 1.10
CA GLU A 110 -22.46 -17.52 1.07
C GLU A 110 -21.94 -18.09 -0.25
N VAL A 111 -22.20 -17.41 -1.37
CA VAL A 111 -21.70 -17.79 -2.69
C VAL A 111 -20.19 -17.63 -2.73
N ILE A 112 -19.66 -16.47 -2.29
CA ILE A 112 -18.21 -16.23 -2.21
C ILE A 112 -17.54 -17.30 -1.36
N LYS A 113 -18.10 -17.61 -0.20
CA LYS A 113 -17.59 -18.66 0.71
C LYS A 113 -17.64 -20.04 0.08
N ALA A 114 -18.75 -20.41 -0.59
CA ALA A 114 -18.91 -21.69 -1.25
C ALA A 114 -17.85 -21.92 -2.34
N PHE A 115 -17.46 -20.87 -3.06
CA PHE A 115 -16.42 -20.91 -4.10
C PHE A 115 -15.03 -20.48 -3.60
N SER A 116 -14.78 -20.55 -2.30
CA SER A 116 -13.50 -20.27 -1.65
C SER A 116 -12.91 -21.52 -1.00
N THR A 117 -12.96 -22.67 -1.68
CA THR A 117 -12.55 -23.98 -1.15
C THR A 117 -11.20 -23.91 -0.46
N ARG A 118 -10.21 -23.33 -1.11
CA ARG A 118 -8.86 -23.22 -0.56
C ARG A 118 -8.76 -22.34 0.68
N ALA A 119 -9.50 -21.25 0.74
CA ALA A 119 -9.51 -20.38 1.91
C ALA A 119 -10.17 -21.10 3.10
N ASN A 120 -11.28 -21.81 2.85
CA ASN A 120 -11.99 -22.58 3.86
C ASN A 120 -11.12 -23.70 4.44
N GLU A 121 -10.35 -24.43 3.63
CA GLU A 121 -9.38 -25.45 4.06
C GLU A 121 -8.29 -24.88 4.98
N ILE A 122 -7.72 -23.73 4.59
CA ILE A 122 -6.69 -23.05 5.38
C ILE A 122 -7.28 -22.58 6.71
N GLU A 123 -8.48 -21.97 6.70
CA GLU A 123 -9.16 -21.51 7.91
C GLU A 123 -9.49 -22.67 8.86
N ALA A 124 -10.01 -23.77 8.33
CA ALA A 124 -10.28 -24.97 9.10
C ALA A 124 -9.01 -25.51 9.77
N LYS A 125 -7.88 -25.56 9.03
CA LYS A 125 -6.61 -26.04 9.57
C LYS A 125 -6.00 -25.08 10.60
N ILE A 126 -6.16 -23.78 10.42
CA ILE A 126 -5.78 -22.78 11.42
C ILE A 126 -6.60 -22.97 12.70
N ALA A 127 -7.90 -23.19 12.58
CA ALA A 127 -8.78 -23.42 13.73
C ALA A 127 -8.43 -24.72 14.47
N GLU A 128 -8.18 -25.81 13.73
CA GLU A 128 -7.76 -27.11 14.28
C GLU A 128 -6.42 -27.00 15.06
N THR A 129 -5.46 -26.26 14.51
CA THR A 129 -4.12 -26.15 15.10
C THR A 129 -4.00 -25.05 16.17
N GLY A 130 -5.00 -24.18 16.32
CA GLY A 130 -4.95 -23.03 17.21
C GLY A 130 -3.86 -22.01 16.84
N ALA A 131 -3.42 -21.98 15.58
CA ALA A 131 -2.31 -21.15 15.13
C ALA A 131 -2.64 -19.65 15.22
N THR A 132 -1.89 -18.91 16.04
CA THR A 132 -2.05 -17.45 16.25
C THR A 132 -1.01 -16.64 15.48
N SER A 133 0.24 -17.14 15.36
CA SER A 133 1.33 -16.41 14.72
C SER A 133 1.20 -16.37 13.19
N LEU A 134 1.63 -15.25 12.58
CA LEU A 134 1.69 -15.10 11.12
C LEU A 134 2.62 -16.14 10.46
N ALA A 135 3.72 -16.50 11.12
CA ALA A 135 4.66 -17.48 10.60
C ALA A 135 4.01 -18.87 10.51
N THR A 136 3.32 -19.30 11.59
CA THR A 136 2.60 -20.58 11.61
C THR A 136 1.49 -20.63 10.57
N LYS A 137 0.70 -19.55 10.43
CA LYS A 137 -0.34 -19.44 9.40
C LYS A 137 0.22 -19.56 7.98
N LYS A 138 1.37 -18.93 7.71
CA LYS A 138 2.08 -19.09 6.42
C LYS A 138 2.55 -20.52 6.19
N GLN A 139 3.07 -21.20 7.20
CA GLN A 139 3.44 -22.61 7.11
C GLN A 139 2.22 -23.49 6.80
N ILE A 140 1.11 -23.33 7.51
CA ILE A 140 -0.13 -24.06 7.23
C ILE A 140 -0.55 -23.88 5.76
N THR A 141 -0.52 -22.65 5.25
CA THR A 141 -0.83 -22.34 3.85
C THR A 141 0.07 -23.09 2.85
N LEU A 142 1.32 -23.38 3.21
CA LEU A 142 2.24 -24.14 2.37
C LEU A 142 1.99 -25.67 2.49
N TYR A 143 1.83 -26.19 3.69
CA TYR A 143 1.64 -27.63 3.93
C TYR A 143 0.29 -28.18 3.47
N THR A 144 -0.76 -27.37 3.48
CA THR A 144 -2.08 -27.74 2.96
C THR A 144 -2.21 -27.58 1.44
N ARG A 145 -1.07 -27.48 0.71
CA ARG A 145 -1.06 -27.21 -0.74
C ARG A 145 -1.19 -28.50 -1.53
N ASP A 146 -2.41 -28.93 -1.83
CA ASP A 146 -2.69 -30.07 -2.68
C ASP A 146 -2.21 -29.91 -4.14
N PRO A 147 -2.02 -30.99 -4.89
CA PRO A 147 -1.79 -30.95 -6.32
C PRO A 147 -2.88 -30.15 -7.04
N LYS A 148 -2.51 -29.51 -8.15
CA LYS A 148 -3.49 -28.80 -8.98
C LYS A 148 -4.41 -29.82 -9.64
N LEU A 149 -5.72 -29.68 -9.43
CA LEU A 149 -6.71 -30.45 -10.16
C LEU A 149 -6.76 -29.99 -11.62
N VAL A 150 -6.99 -30.94 -12.52
CA VAL A 150 -7.18 -30.69 -13.94
C VAL A 150 -8.62 -31.07 -14.27
N PRO A 151 -9.45 -30.18 -14.80
CA PRO A 151 -10.82 -30.53 -15.19
C PRO A 151 -10.79 -31.49 -16.37
N GLU A 152 -11.62 -32.50 -16.36
CA GLU A 152 -11.79 -33.45 -17.47
C GLU A 152 -12.46 -32.76 -18.66
N ASP A 153 -13.50 -31.94 -18.38
CA ASP A 153 -14.15 -31.09 -19.36
C ASP A 153 -14.50 -29.71 -18.77
N ARG A 154 -14.23 -28.66 -19.54
CA ARG A 154 -14.50 -27.31 -19.12
C ARG A 154 -16.00 -26.95 -19.12
N GLY A 155 -16.77 -27.50 -20.07
CA GLY A 155 -18.21 -27.27 -20.14
C GLY A 155 -18.93 -27.74 -18.89
N THR A 156 -18.68 -28.99 -18.52
CA THR A 156 -19.20 -29.62 -17.31
C THR A 156 -18.81 -28.85 -16.04
N LEU A 157 -17.58 -28.33 -15.99
CA LEU A 157 -17.13 -27.52 -14.84
C LEU A 157 -17.93 -26.22 -14.70
N VAL A 158 -18.15 -25.50 -15.79
CA VAL A 158 -18.93 -24.26 -15.80
C VAL A 158 -20.40 -24.51 -15.46
N GLU A 159 -20.98 -25.59 -15.96
CA GLU A 159 -22.35 -26.01 -15.62
C GLU A 159 -22.46 -26.33 -14.12
N GLY A 160 -21.49 -27.03 -13.55
CA GLY A 160 -21.43 -27.32 -12.11
C GLY A 160 -21.34 -26.06 -11.27
N TRP A 161 -20.60 -25.04 -11.67
CA TRP A 161 -20.56 -23.74 -10.99
C TRP A 161 -21.91 -23.03 -11.04
N GLN A 162 -22.56 -23.03 -12.21
CA GLN A 162 -23.89 -22.40 -12.37
C GLN A 162 -24.94 -23.09 -11.53
N GLN A 163 -24.95 -24.42 -11.50
CA GLN A 163 -25.88 -25.20 -10.68
C GLN A 163 -25.66 -24.91 -9.19
N ARG A 164 -24.41 -24.98 -8.71
CA ARG A 164 -24.08 -24.71 -7.30
C ARG A 164 -24.44 -23.28 -6.89
N ALA A 165 -24.23 -22.29 -7.77
CA ALA A 165 -24.64 -20.92 -7.53
C ALA A 165 -26.15 -20.78 -7.43
N ALA A 166 -26.91 -21.46 -8.32
CA ALA A 166 -28.37 -21.46 -8.31
C ALA A 166 -28.96 -22.12 -7.05
N GLU A 167 -28.35 -23.22 -6.57
CA GLU A 167 -28.71 -23.87 -5.30
C GLU A 167 -28.57 -22.93 -4.09
N LEU A 168 -27.63 -21.95 -4.17
CA LEU A 168 -27.43 -20.89 -3.19
C LEU A 168 -28.31 -19.65 -3.45
N GLY A 169 -29.23 -19.72 -4.41
CA GLY A 169 -30.14 -18.62 -4.75
C GLY A 169 -29.50 -17.49 -5.54
N PHE A 170 -28.33 -17.72 -6.17
CA PHE A 170 -27.62 -16.70 -6.94
C PHE A 170 -27.69 -16.96 -8.44
N ASP A 171 -28.17 -15.97 -9.19
CA ASP A 171 -28.17 -15.94 -10.66
C ASP A 171 -27.10 -15.00 -11.21
N GLY A 172 -25.93 -15.55 -11.54
CA GLY A 172 -24.83 -14.80 -12.11
C GLY A 172 -25.15 -14.22 -13.51
N LYS A 173 -26.05 -14.84 -14.28
CA LYS A 173 -26.46 -14.33 -15.59
C LYS A 173 -27.31 -13.08 -15.44
N ALA A 174 -28.21 -13.05 -14.47
CA ALA A 174 -28.99 -11.86 -14.13
C ALA A 174 -28.07 -10.69 -13.73
N LEU A 175 -27.08 -10.93 -12.85
CA LEU A 175 -26.10 -9.91 -12.44
C LEU A 175 -25.34 -9.34 -13.65
N VAL A 176 -24.89 -10.19 -14.57
CA VAL A 176 -24.21 -9.75 -15.80
C VAL A 176 -25.15 -8.94 -16.69
N ALA A 177 -26.41 -9.36 -16.84
CA ALA A 177 -27.41 -8.62 -17.64
C ALA A 177 -27.68 -7.23 -17.06
N GLU A 178 -27.82 -7.12 -15.74
CA GLU A 178 -27.98 -5.85 -15.05
C GLU A 178 -26.74 -4.95 -15.20
N ALA A 179 -25.54 -5.51 -15.09
CA ALA A 179 -24.30 -4.75 -15.31
C ALA A 179 -24.22 -4.20 -16.74
N LYS A 180 -24.55 -5.02 -17.75
CA LYS A 180 -24.62 -4.58 -19.17
C LYS A 180 -25.63 -3.47 -19.36
N ALA A 181 -26.83 -3.60 -18.81
CA ALA A 181 -27.84 -2.55 -18.91
C ALA A 181 -27.36 -1.24 -18.26
N ARG A 182 -26.72 -1.30 -17.10
CA ARG A 182 -26.09 -0.12 -16.47
C ARG A 182 -24.97 0.49 -17.34
N ALA A 183 -24.13 -0.33 -17.95
CA ALA A 183 -23.07 0.14 -18.86
C ALA A 183 -23.62 0.84 -20.10
N GLU A 184 -24.72 0.32 -20.68
CA GLU A 184 -25.40 0.95 -21.82
C GLU A 184 -25.98 2.32 -21.45
N VAL A 185 -26.60 2.42 -20.26
CA VAL A 185 -27.07 3.70 -19.72
C VAL A 185 -25.91 4.68 -19.51
N GLN A 186 -24.79 4.22 -18.94
CA GLN A 186 -23.59 5.04 -18.76
C GLN A 186 -23.00 5.52 -20.10
N ALA A 187 -23.05 4.69 -21.14
CA ALA A 187 -22.57 5.04 -22.49
C ALA A 187 -23.48 6.05 -23.21
N ARG A 188 -24.78 6.06 -22.87
CA ARG A 188 -25.78 6.96 -23.44
C ARG A 188 -26.64 7.58 -22.32
N PRO A 189 -26.03 8.45 -21.49
CA PRO A 189 -26.73 9.01 -20.36
C PRO A 189 -27.92 9.85 -20.78
N THR A 190 -29.04 9.70 -20.11
CA THR A 190 -30.20 10.56 -20.24
C THR A 190 -29.86 11.99 -19.80
N PHE A 191 -30.65 12.96 -20.19
CA PHE A 191 -30.49 14.34 -19.73
C PHE A 191 -30.47 14.45 -18.20
N ARG A 192 -31.30 13.65 -17.49
CA ARG A 192 -31.36 13.64 -16.03
C ARG A 192 -30.04 13.10 -15.42
N GLU A 193 -29.48 12.06 -15.98
CA GLU A 193 -28.22 11.47 -15.52
C GLU A 193 -27.03 12.39 -15.79
N THR A 194 -27.02 13.02 -16.97
CA THR A 194 -26.01 14.03 -17.31
C THR A 194 -26.09 15.22 -16.36
N ALA A 195 -27.29 15.70 -16.05
CA ALA A 195 -27.50 16.77 -15.09
C ALA A 195 -27.07 16.36 -13.67
N THR A 196 -27.38 15.14 -13.25
CA THR A 196 -26.96 14.63 -11.92
C THR A 196 -25.44 14.52 -11.83
N ALA A 197 -24.77 14.03 -12.87
CA ALA A 197 -23.31 13.95 -12.94
C ALA A 197 -22.68 15.36 -12.87
N ALA A 198 -23.22 16.31 -13.63
CA ALA A 198 -22.77 17.71 -13.63
C ALA A 198 -22.94 18.35 -12.24
N ILE A 199 -24.06 18.10 -11.56
CA ILE A 199 -24.29 18.57 -10.19
C ILE A 199 -23.23 17.97 -9.25
N GLY A 200 -22.92 16.67 -9.37
CA GLY A 200 -21.88 16.00 -8.59
C GLY A 200 -20.48 16.59 -8.81
N GLU A 201 -20.14 16.94 -10.05
CA GLU A 201 -18.89 17.66 -10.35
C GLU A 201 -18.85 19.05 -9.74
N VAL A 202 -19.94 19.83 -9.89
CA VAL A 202 -20.04 21.16 -9.29
C VAL A 202 -19.95 21.07 -7.77
N ALA A 203 -20.64 20.13 -7.15
CA ALA A 203 -20.54 19.89 -5.71
C ALA A 203 -19.12 19.58 -5.26
N THR A 204 -18.39 18.75 -6.02
CA THR A 204 -16.99 18.44 -5.75
C THR A 204 -16.11 19.69 -5.78
N ARG A 205 -16.31 20.56 -6.78
CA ARG A 205 -15.57 21.83 -6.92
C ARG A 205 -15.91 22.82 -5.80
N ILE A 206 -17.18 22.96 -5.45
CA ILE A 206 -17.64 23.84 -4.36
C ILE A 206 -17.08 23.33 -3.02
N ASN A 207 -17.18 22.04 -2.74
CA ASN A 207 -16.63 21.45 -1.51
C ASN A 207 -15.12 21.67 -1.40
N ALA A 208 -14.39 21.57 -2.49
CA ALA A 208 -12.96 21.85 -2.50
C ALA A 208 -12.68 23.35 -2.29
N ALA A 209 -13.47 24.23 -2.91
CA ALA A 209 -13.35 25.67 -2.75
C ALA A 209 -13.60 26.15 -1.30
N LEU A 210 -14.50 25.49 -0.59
CA LEU A 210 -14.83 25.80 0.81
C LEU A 210 -13.84 25.22 1.83
N ARG A 211 -12.88 24.39 1.41
CA ARG A 211 -11.89 23.83 2.33
C ARG A 211 -10.85 24.85 2.77
N THR A 212 -10.33 24.65 3.97
CA THR A 212 -9.20 25.42 4.50
C THR A 212 -8.02 25.35 3.52
N PRO A 213 -7.38 26.46 3.19
CA PRO A 213 -6.21 26.50 2.33
C PRO A 213 -5.11 25.54 2.79
N SER A 214 -4.56 24.79 1.85
CA SER A 214 -3.49 23.83 2.11
C SER A 214 -2.54 23.82 0.90
N PRO A 215 -1.22 23.84 1.12
CA PRO A 215 -0.28 23.74 0.02
C PRO A 215 -0.34 22.37 -0.69
N LEU A 216 -0.93 21.35 -0.07
CA LEU A 216 -0.97 20.00 -0.61
C LEU A 216 -2.13 19.74 -1.58
N ALA A 217 -3.19 20.57 -1.54
CA ALA A 217 -4.36 20.39 -2.38
C ALA A 217 -5.03 21.74 -2.68
N VAL A 218 -5.67 21.79 -3.84
CA VAL A 218 -6.39 22.99 -4.27
C VAL A 218 -7.54 23.33 -3.32
N SER A 219 -7.72 24.63 -3.08
CA SER A 219 -8.84 25.21 -2.31
C SER A 219 -9.18 26.60 -2.86
N GLY A 220 -10.24 27.23 -2.34
CA GLY A 220 -10.67 28.53 -2.80
C GLY A 220 -11.14 28.55 -4.23
N ALA A 221 -11.18 29.72 -4.86
CA ALA A 221 -11.70 29.91 -6.22
C ALA A 221 -11.02 29.05 -7.28
N ALA A 222 -9.75 28.73 -7.13
CA ALA A 222 -9.02 27.90 -8.08
C ALA A 222 -9.63 26.49 -8.24
N ALA A 223 -10.23 25.94 -7.18
CA ALA A 223 -10.89 24.64 -7.23
C ALA A 223 -12.10 24.61 -8.19
N LEU A 224 -12.74 25.74 -8.43
CA LEU A 224 -13.91 25.81 -9.31
C LEU A 224 -13.58 25.56 -10.79
N PHE A 225 -12.34 25.75 -11.17
CA PHE A 225 -11.85 25.63 -12.55
C PHE A 225 -11.16 24.28 -12.85
N LEU A 226 -10.96 23.42 -11.85
CA LEU A 226 -10.32 22.13 -12.04
C LEU A 226 -11.33 21.02 -12.29
N PRO A 227 -10.94 19.98 -13.08
CA PRO A 227 -11.72 18.75 -13.19
C PRO A 227 -11.90 18.07 -11.84
N ALA A 228 -13.08 17.49 -11.60
CA ALA A 228 -13.38 16.80 -10.35
C ALA A 228 -12.39 15.66 -10.03
N GLU A 229 -11.91 14.96 -11.07
CA GLU A 229 -10.90 13.89 -10.92
C GLU A 229 -9.56 14.43 -10.41
N THR A 230 -9.11 15.56 -10.91
CA THR A 230 -7.91 16.25 -10.44
C THR A 230 -8.06 16.65 -8.97
N ILE A 231 -9.21 17.21 -8.60
CA ILE A 231 -9.52 17.58 -7.21
C ILE A 231 -9.47 16.36 -6.30
N LYS A 232 -10.09 15.25 -6.70
CA LYS A 232 -10.08 13.99 -5.94
C LYS A 232 -8.65 13.48 -5.73
N ALA A 233 -7.83 13.47 -6.78
CA ALA A 233 -6.44 13.03 -6.70
C ALA A 233 -5.62 13.92 -5.76
N GLN A 234 -5.76 15.24 -5.85
CA GLN A 234 -5.06 16.18 -4.97
C GLN A 234 -5.46 15.99 -3.51
N HIS A 235 -6.76 15.88 -3.21
CA HIS A 235 -7.23 15.70 -1.85
C HIS A 235 -6.88 14.33 -1.28
N ALA A 236 -6.93 13.25 -2.09
CA ALA A 236 -6.48 11.92 -1.68
C ALA A 236 -4.99 11.92 -1.33
N THR A 237 -4.16 12.52 -2.19
CA THR A 237 -2.72 12.65 -1.96
C THR A 237 -2.43 13.48 -0.70
N ALA A 238 -3.09 14.61 -0.52
CA ALA A 238 -2.93 15.45 0.67
C ALA A 238 -3.33 14.72 1.96
N SER A 239 -4.42 13.96 1.93
CA SER A 239 -4.86 13.15 3.07
C SER A 239 -3.87 12.02 3.39
N ALA A 240 -3.32 11.38 2.36
CA ALA A 240 -2.30 10.35 2.52
C ALA A 240 -1.01 10.91 3.15
N ILE A 241 -0.54 12.08 2.67
CA ILE A 241 0.63 12.75 3.23
C ILE A 241 0.41 13.11 4.70
N ARG A 242 -0.75 13.69 5.05
CA ARG A 242 -1.06 14.02 6.45
C ARG A 242 -1.08 12.78 7.33
N HIS A 243 -1.74 11.71 6.89
CA HIS A 243 -1.81 10.46 7.63
C HIS A 243 -0.43 9.84 7.88
N LEU A 244 0.46 9.87 6.89
CA LEU A 244 1.83 9.38 7.04
C LEU A 244 2.65 10.29 7.95
N SER A 245 2.52 11.60 7.80
CA SER A 245 3.25 12.60 8.61
C SER A 245 2.90 12.57 10.11
N GLU A 246 1.78 11.95 10.51
CA GLU A 246 1.45 11.72 11.92
C GLU A 246 2.37 10.72 12.62
N ARG A 247 3.05 9.88 11.86
CA ARG A 247 3.84 8.75 12.38
C ARG A 247 5.29 8.75 11.92
N GLU A 248 5.57 9.35 10.78
CA GLU A 248 6.87 9.31 10.13
C GLU A 248 7.29 10.70 9.66
N ALA A 249 8.53 11.10 9.95
CA ALA A 249 9.09 12.36 9.47
C ALA A 249 9.40 12.31 7.96
N ALA A 250 9.69 11.12 7.42
CA ALA A 250 9.95 10.88 6.01
C ALA A 250 9.37 9.52 5.59
N PHE A 251 8.80 9.46 4.39
CA PHE A 251 8.14 8.27 3.86
C PHE A 251 8.36 8.14 2.35
N SER A 252 8.18 6.93 1.81
CA SER A 252 8.38 6.72 0.37
C SER A 252 7.21 7.28 -0.46
N PRO A 253 7.44 7.74 -1.70
CA PRO A 253 6.36 8.08 -2.63
C PRO A 253 5.35 6.95 -2.83
N GLN A 254 5.81 5.69 -2.74
CA GLN A 254 4.98 4.50 -2.83
C GLN A 254 4.04 4.36 -1.62
N ALA A 255 4.47 4.77 -0.42
CA ALA A 255 3.61 4.80 0.76
C ALA A 255 2.48 5.83 0.61
N ILE A 256 2.76 7.00 0.02
CA ILE A 256 1.73 8.01 -0.30
C ILE A 256 0.72 7.41 -1.29
N LEU A 257 1.20 6.79 -2.37
CA LEU A 257 0.35 6.15 -3.38
C LEU A 257 -0.54 5.07 -2.75
N ALA A 258 0.06 4.17 -1.96
CA ALA A 258 -0.66 3.11 -1.26
C ALA A 258 -1.76 3.66 -0.33
N SER A 259 -1.44 4.66 0.47
CA SER A 259 -2.37 5.31 1.39
C SER A 259 -3.52 5.99 0.64
N ALA A 260 -3.22 6.75 -0.43
CA ALA A 260 -4.22 7.43 -1.24
C ALA A 260 -5.19 6.46 -1.93
N LEU A 261 -4.69 5.37 -2.51
CA LEU A 261 -5.51 4.32 -3.13
C LEU A 261 -6.31 3.53 -2.09
N GLY A 262 -5.77 3.39 -0.88
CA GLY A 262 -6.43 2.75 0.26
C GLY A 262 -7.74 3.43 0.70
N PHE A 263 -7.94 4.72 0.40
CA PHE A 263 -9.19 5.43 0.66
C PHE A 263 -10.35 4.99 -0.27
N GLN A 264 -10.07 4.23 -1.31
CA GLN A 264 -11.05 3.66 -2.26
C GLN A 264 -12.02 4.69 -2.88
N ILE A 265 -11.57 5.90 -3.12
CA ILE A 265 -12.37 6.98 -3.69
C ILE A 265 -12.80 6.59 -5.12
N LYS A 266 -14.11 6.70 -5.40
CA LYS A 266 -14.68 6.39 -6.72
C LYS A 266 -14.07 7.29 -7.80
N GLY A 267 -13.54 6.66 -8.86
CA GLY A 267 -12.91 7.36 -9.99
C GLY A 267 -11.50 7.88 -9.70
N LEU A 268 -10.88 7.53 -8.56
CA LEU A 268 -9.48 7.85 -8.32
C LEU A 268 -8.56 6.89 -9.08
N GLU A 269 -7.76 7.43 -9.98
CA GLU A 269 -6.75 6.68 -10.72
C GLU A 269 -5.36 6.85 -10.08
N GLY A 270 -4.62 5.74 -9.98
CA GLY A 270 -3.27 5.77 -9.41
C GLY A 270 -2.29 6.66 -10.19
N GLY A 271 -2.48 6.78 -11.51
CA GLY A 271 -1.69 7.69 -12.35
C GLY A 271 -1.81 9.16 -11.94
N ALA A 272 -3.03 9.59 -11.60
CA ALA A 272 -3.28 10.96 -11.14
C ALA A 272 -2.64 11.24 -9.77
N VAL A 273 -2.60 10.25 -8.88
CA VAL A 273 -1.89 10.34 -7.59
C VAL A 273 -0.38 10.47 -7.80
N VAL A 274 0.19 9.63 -8.67
CA VAL A 274 1.63 9.69 -9.02
C VAL A 274 1.99 11.04 -9.63
N GLN A 275 1.17 11.54 -10.54
CA GLN A 275 1.36 12.87 -11.12
C GLN A 275 1.36 13.95 -10.03
N ARG A 276 0.38 13.92 -9.11
CA ARG A 276 0.30 14.91 -8.02
C ARG A 276 1.50 14.84 -7.08
N ILE A 277 2.00 13.67 -6.73
CA ILE A 277 3.24 13.52 -5.95
C ILE A 277 4.40 14.23 -6.68
N GLY A 278 4.56 14.01 -7.97
CA GLY A 278 5.58 14.66 -8.79
C GLY A 278 5.43 16.20 -8.84
N GLU A 279 4.20 16.71 -8.89
CA GLU A 279 3.90 18.14 -8.80
C GLU A 279 4.34 18.71 -7.45
N LEU A 280 3.96 18.07 -6.34
CA LEU A 280 4.32 18.50 -4.99
C LEU A 280 5.83 18.52 -4.75
N VAL A 281 6.58 17.60 -5.37
CA VAL A 281 8.05 17.62 -5.34
C VAL A 281 8.58 18.83 -6.12
N ARG A 282 8.08 19.12 -7.32
CA ARG A 282 8.49 20.28 -8.12
C ARG A 282 8.14 21.62 -7.47
N GLU A 283 7.01 21.66 -6.77
CA GLU A 283 6.52 22.82 -6.02
C GLU A 283 7.24 23.03 -4.67
N GLY A 284 8.08 22.07 -4.25
CA GLY A 284 8.80 22.13 -2.97
C GLY A 284 7.94 21.81 -1.74
N HIS A 285 6.72 21.31 -1.94
CA HIS A 285 5.82 20.85 -0.86
C HIS A 285 6.16 19.44 -0.37
N LEU A 286 6.88 18.69 -1.17
CA LEU A 286 7.57 17.45 -0.80
C LEU A 286 9.06 17.60 -1.16
N ILE A 287 9.91 17.36 -0.19
CA ILE A 287 11.36 17.50 -0.32
C ILE A 287 11.95 16.11 -0.45
N PRO A 288 12.56 15.75 -1.59
CA PRO A 288 13.16 14.43 -1.78
C PRO A 288 14.44 14.29 -0.96
N GLY A 289 14.67 13.09 -0.47
CA GLY A 289 15.87 12.68 0.25
C GLY A 289 16.17 11.21 0.01
N LYS A 290 17.31 10.77 0.50
CA LYS A 290 17.70 9.36 0.48
C LYS A 290 17.95 8.88 1.89
N SER A 291 17.62 7.63 2.16
CA SER A 291 17.96 6.95 3.41
C SER A 291 18.89 5.79 3.11
N ASP A 292 20.07 5.80 3.73
CA ASP A 292 21.01 4.69 3.72
C ASP A 292 20.61 3.70 4.81
N ARG A 293 19.79 2.72 4.45
CA ARG A 293 19.46 1.60 5.33
C ARG A 293 20.34 0.40 4.97
N LEU A 294 20.51 -0.51 5.92
CA LEU A 294 21.29 -1.76 5.75
C LEU A 294 20.86 -2.62 4.56
N ASP A 295 19.65 -2.44 4.07
CA ASP A 295 19.03 -3.18 2.96
C ASP A 295 18.95 -2.39 1.63
N GLY A 296 19.65 -1.26 1.53
CA GLY A 296 19.79 -0.45 0.30
C GLY A 296 19.21 0.95 0.40
N HIS A 297 19.44 1.74 -0.64
CA HIS A 297 18.92 3.09 -0.73
C HIS A 297 17.41 3.11 -0.92
N VAL A 298 16.72 3.92 -0.14
CA VAL A 298 15.29 4.16 -0.28
C VAL A 298 15.07 5.63 -0.61
N ASP A 299 14.44 5.90 -1.74
CA ASP A 299 13.97 7.24 -2.07
C ASP A 299 12.85 7.61 -1.08
N LEU A 300 13.06 8.65 -0.30
CA LEU A 300 12.11 9.19 0.65
C LEU A 300 11.72 10.61 0.26
N VAL A 301 10.58 11.03 0.73
CA VAL A 301 10.15 12.43 0.71
C VAL A 301 9.75 12.84 2.12
N THR A 302 10.00 14.11 2.44
CA THR A 302 9.55 14.73 3.68
C THR A 302 8.80 16.03 3.39
N THR A 303 8.12 16.58 4.38
CA THR A 303 7.44 17.86 4.26
C THR A 303 8.27 18.99 4.86
N PRO A 304 8.13 20.24 4.38
CA PRO A 304 8.77 21.41 5.03
C PRO A 304 8.44 21.52 6.51
N ALA A 305 7.21 21.13 6.91
CA ALA A 305 6.79 21.15 8.31
C ALA A 305 7.56 20.13 9.17
N ALA A 306 7.84 18.94 8.64
CA ALA A 306 8.65 17.92 9.32
C ALA A 306 10.10 18.40 9.51
N LEU A 307 10.72 18.97 8.47
CA LEU A 307 12.07 19.54 8.58
C LEU A 307 12.13 20.69 9.58
N ALA A 308 11.14 21.58 9.57
CA ALA A 308 11.06 22.66 10.55
C ALA A 308 10.87 22.14 12.00
N MET A 309 10.21 20.99 12.17
CA MET A 309 10.09 20.34 13.47
C MET A 309 11.44 19.77 13.93
N GLU A 310 12.13 19.05 13.05
CA GLU A 310 13.46 18.51 13.35
C GLU A 310 14.47 19.63 13.69
N GLN A 311 14.46 20.72 12.92
CA GLN A 311 15.32 21.87 13.20
C GLN A 311 15.01 22.46 14.60
N ARG A 312 13.73 22.60 14.96
CA ARG A 312 13.36 23.08 16.30
C ARG A 312 13.82 22.15 17.41
N ILE A 313 13.82 20.84 17.18
CA ILE A 313 14.35 19.85 18.12
C ILE A 313 15.86 20.08 18.29
N LEU A 314 16.61 20.17 17.18
CA LEU A 314 18.05 20.44 17.20
C LEU A 314 18.37 21.75 17.91
N ASP A 315 17.69 22.84 17.55
CA ASP A 315 17.84 24.16 18.20
C ASP A 315 17.54 24.11 19.70
N THR A 316 16.62 23.25 20.12
CA THR A 316 16.28 23.07 21.53
C THR A 316 17.35 22.27 22.26
N ILE A 317 17.90 21.23 21.62
CA ILE A 317 19.04 20.48 22.14
C ILE A 317 20.25 21.39 22.27
N ASP A 318 20.60 22.16 21.23
CA ASP A 318 21.75 23.07 21.24
C ASP A 318 21.62 24.14 22.31
N ARG A 319 20.44 24.73 22.50
CA ARG A 319 20.18 25.70 23.55
C ARG A 319 20.23 25.08 24.97
N GLY A 320 19.82 23.80 25.07
CA GLY A 320 19.84 23.06 26.33
C GLY A 320 21.21 22.50 26.66
N HIS A 321 22.11 22.38 25.68
CA HIS A 321 23.43 21.81 25.90
C HIS A 321 24.25 22.67 26.86
N GLY A 322 24.59 22.09 27.99
CA GLY A 322 25.33 22.78 29.07
C GLY A 322 24.53 23.83 29.87
N ALA A 323 23.24 24.04 29.56
CA ALA A 323 22.38 24.98 30.32
C ALA A 323 21.77 24.32 31.57
N GLY A 324 21.72 22.99 31.63
CA GLY A 324 21.25 22.23 32.78
C GLY A 324 22.25 22.21 33.92
N ARG A 325 21.74 22.21 35.14
CA ARG A 325 22.55 21.92 36.31
C ARG A 325 22.47 20.43 36.62
N ALA A 326 23.60 19.74 36.58
CA ALA A 326 23.63 18.31 36.89
C ALA A 326 23.06 18.05 38.30
N PHE A 327 22.18 17.07 38.39
CA PHE A 327 21.59 16.66 39.69
C PHE A 327 22.62 16.04 40.64
N MET A 328 23.66 15.42 40.07
CA MET A 328 24.74 14.80 40.81
C MET A 328 26.01 14.74 39.96
N PRO A 329 27.19 14.53 40.60
CA PRO A 329 28.45 14.33 39.88
C PRO A 329 28.39 13.11 38.95
N PRO A 330 29.03 13.16 37.75
CA PRO A 330 29.00 12.06 36.77
C PRO A 330 29.37 10.69 37.33
N GLU A 331 30.35 10.63 38.20
CA GLU A 331 30.80 9.38 38.87
C GLU A 331 29.67 8.76 39.71
N THR A 332 28.97 9.60 40.48
CA THR A 332 27.83 9.19 41.29
C THR A 332 26.65 8.75 40.42
N ALA A 333 26.41 9.44 39.31
CA ALA A 333 25.39 9.09 38.32
C ALA A 333 25.66 7.71 37.71
N MET A 334 26.90 7.45 37.29
CA MET A 334 27.31 6.15 36.75
C MET A 334 27.10 5.00 37.75
N ALA A 335 27.52 5.19 38.99
CA ALA A 335 27.37 4.19 40.06
C ALA A 335 25.89 3.86 40.30
N ARG A 336 25.03 4.91 40.40
CA ARG A 336 23.59 4.75 40.61
C ARG A 336 22.88 4.09 39.44
N LEU A 337 23.25 4.43 38.22
CA LEU A 337 22.68 3.81 37.01
C LEU A 337 23.03 2.33 36.92
N GLN A 338 24.26 1.95 37.25
CA GLN A 338 24.68 0.54 37.30
C GLN A 338 23.98 -0.24 38.42
N GLU A 339 23.78 0.38 39.58
CA GLU A 339 23.04 -0.23 40.67
C GLU A 339 21.58 -0.46 40.32
N ALA A 340 20.92 0.55 39.75
CA ALA A 340 19.53 0.43 39.25
C ALA A 340 19.38 -0.66 38.16
N ALA A 341 20.38 -0.81 37.30
CA ALA A 341 20.37 -1.89 36.31
C ALA A 341 20.42 -3.27 36.95
N ARG A 342 21.23 -3.44 37.98
CA ARG A 342 21.31 -4.70 38.77
C ARG A 342 20.01 -4.98 39.52
N GLU A 343 19.42 -3.96 40.17
CA GLU A 343 18.14 -4.11 40.86
C GLU A 343 17.03 -4.53 39.86
N LEU A 344 16.97 -3.89 38.71
CA LEU A 344 16.02 -4.26 37.64
C LEU A 344 16.26 -5.71 37.14
N GLY A 345 17.53 -6.13 37.04
CA GLY A 345 17.90 -7.49 36.68
C GLY A 345 17.41 -8.50 37.69
N ARG A 346 17.54 -8.19 38.98
CA ARG A 346 17.03 -9.04 40.09
C ARG A 346 15.51 -9.15 40.06
N GLU A 347 14.82 -8.02 39.89
CA GLU A 347 13.35 -7.99 39.87
C GLU A 347 12.75 -8.71 38.66
N ARG A 348 13.31 -8.50 37.45
CA ARG A 348 12.72 -8.99 36.23
C ARG A 348 13.22 -10.36 35.77
N ALA A 349 14.46 -10.70 36.07
CA ALA A 349 15.11 -11.91 35.55
C ALA A 349 15.73 -12.79 36.63
N GLY A 350 15.69 -12.36 37.89
CA GLY A 350 16.31 -13.11 39.00
C GLY A 350 17.85 -13.19 38.92
N VAL A 351 18.50 -12.26 38.21
CA VAL A 351 19.95 -12.24 37.97
C VAL A 351 20.57 -10.92 38.36
N ASP A 352 21.79 -10.99 38.88
CA ASP A 352 22.55 -9.82 39.37
C ASP A 352 23.55 -9.29 38.33
N THR A 353 23.51 -9.85 37.10
CA THR A 353 24.52 -9.61 36.07
C THR A 353 24.14 -8.53 35.06
N TRP A 354 22.98 -7.91 35.20
CA TRP A 354 22.60 -6.83 34.30
C TRP A 354 23.48 -5.61 34.51
N GLN A 355 24.05 -5.15 33.39
CA GLN A 355 24.90 -3.96 33.35
C GLN A 355 24.50 -3.11 32.12
N LEU A 356 24.54 -1.79 32.29
CA LEU A 356 24.44 -0.88 31.18
C LEU A 356 25.75 -0.88 30.40
N ASN A 357 25.67 -0.88 29.08
CA ASN A 357 26.83 -0.69 28.22
C ASN A 357 27.31 0.78 28.24
N GLU A 358 28.52 1.03 27.71
CA GLU A 358 29.12 2.36 27.71
C GLU A 358 28.21 3.44 27.11
N GLY A 359 27.50 3.15 25.98
CA GLY A 359 26.58 4.09 25.33
C GLY A 359 25.35 4.40 26.20
N GLN A 360 24.81 3.40 26.88
CA GLN A 360 23.68 3.57 27.79
C GLN A 360 24.07 4.36 29.03
N LEU A 361 25.27 4.11 29.57
CA LEU A 361 25.82 4.87 30.69
C LEU A 361 26.06 6.33 30.30
N ALA A 362 26.70 6.56 29.15
CA ALA A 362 26.97 7.91 28.67
C ALA A 362 25.66 8.69 28.45
N ALA A 363 24.65 8.08 27.87
CA ALA A 363 23.33 8.69 27.68
C ALA A 363 22.66 8.98 29.03
N GLY A 364 22.67 8.05 29.97
CA GLY A 364 22.12 8.23 31.32
C GLY A 364 22.79 9.35 32.11
N VAL A 365 24.11 9.42 32.04
CA VAL A 365 24.90 10.50 32.71
C VAL A 365 24.63 11.86 32.09
N ALA A 366 24.40 11.91 30.80
CA ALA A 366 24.07 13.17 30.09
C ALA A 366 22.68 13.71 30.46
N ILE A 367 21.78 12.87 30.98
CA ILE A 367 20.42 13.25 31.43
C ILE A 367 20.40 13.68 32.90
N LEU A 368 21.24 13.09 33.70
CA LEU A 368 21.32 13.34 35.18
C LEU A 368 22.27 14.49 35.52
#